data_b8b9085552142874a1db97520751e377
#
_entry.id   b8b9085552142874a1db97520751e377
#
_cell.length_a   1.000
_cell.length_b   1.000
_cell.length_c   1.000
_cell.angle_alpha   90.00
_cell.angle_beta   90.00
_cell.angle_gamma   90.00
#
_symmetry.space_group_name_H-M   'P 1'
#
loop_
_entity.id
_entity.type
_entity.pdbx_description
1 polymer ?
#
loop_
_entity_poly.entity_id
_entity_poly.type
_entity_poly.pdbx_seq_one_letter_code
_entity_poly.pdbx_strand_id
1 'polypeptide(L)'
;MLGFSYYEAKYKFDDNYIDETAYPVQACDYIINNIDLGKAKFYNEYNYGSYMLFRGIPVFIDSRADLYSPEFSGKADDIFMDFINTSGIGTFYQDTFDKYGITHIITYKNSKMNMIIQKTHDTRCKELYSDKYFVIYEYESE
;
A
#
# COMPACT_ATOMS: atom_id res chain seq x y z
N MET A 1 -23.84 -15.67 -22.58
CA MET A 1 -22.85 -16.18 -21.60
C MET A 1 -21.63 -15.27 -21.49
N LEU A 2 -20.92 -14.96 -22.58
CA LEU A 2 -19.80 -14.00 -22.57
C LEU A 2 -20.21 -12.59 -22.13
N GLY A 3 -21.42 -12.11 -22.51
CA GLY A 3 -21.94 -10.82 -22.12
C GLY A 3 -22.25 -10.70 -20.62
N PHE A 4 -22.63 -11.79 -19.98
CA PHE A 4 -22.91 -11.82 -18.53
C PHE A 4 -21.62 -11.73 -17.70
N SER A 5 -20.60 -12.49 -18.09
CA SER A 5 -19.28 -12.42 -17.45
C SER A 5 -18.64 -11.04 -17.56
N TYR A 6 -18.77 -10.38 -18.71
CA TYR A 6 -18.28 -9.03 -18.92
C TYR A 6 -19.01 -8.01 -18.04
N TYR A 7 -20.31 -8.20 -17.89
CA TYR A 7 -21.16 -7.32 -17.07
C TYR A 7 -20.81 -7.47 -15.58
N GLU A 8 -20.62 -8.70 -15.07
CA GLU A 8 -20.17 -8.94 -13.71
C GLU A 8 -18.79 -8.35 -13.43
N ALA A 9 -17.85 -8.52 -14.36
CA ALA A 9 -16.50 -7.97 -14.22
C ALA A 9 -16.55 -6.44 -14.19
N LYS A 10 -17.36 -5.80 -15.04
CA LYS A 10 -17.54 -4.35 -15.05
C LYS A 10 -18.14 -3.85 -13.74
N TYR A 11 -19.13 -4.53 -13.19
CA TYR A 11 -19.73 -4.17 -11.91
C TYR A 11 -18.76 -4.30 -10.73
N LYS A 12 -17.89 -5.30 -10.74
CA LYS A 12 -16.89 -5.47 -9.69
C LYS A 12 -15.84 -4.36 -9.64
N PHE A 13 -15.62 -3.68 -10.74
CA PHE A 13 -14.62 -2.62 -10.87
C PHE A 13 -15.22 -1.22 -11.03
N ASP A 14 -16.55 -1.09 -10.93
CA ASP A 14 -17.20 0.20 -10.86
C ASP A 14 -17.05 0.76 -9.44
N ASP A 15 -16.50 1.97 -9.32
CA ASP A 15 -16.25 2.65 -8.04
C ASP A 15 -17.50 2.73 -7.13
N ASN A 16 -18.69 2.67 -7.70
CA ASN A 16 -19.94 2.64 -6.93
C ASN A 16 -20.18 1.34 -6.16
N TYR A 17 -19.45 0.27 -6.48
CA TYR A 17 -19.60 -1.05 -5.85
C TYR A 17 -18.37 -1.47 -5.05
N ILE A 18 -17.35 -0.62 -4.96
CA ILE A 18 -16.14 -0.92 -4.20
C ILE A 18 -16.35 -0.49 -2.75
N ASP A 19 -16.03 -1.39 -1.83
CA ASP A 19 -16.06 -1.10 -0.40
C ASP A 19 -14.91 -0.16 -0.03
N GLU A 20 -15.21 1.13 0.13
CA GLU A 20 -14.24 2.16 0.48
C GLU A 20 -13.65 1.99 1.88
N THR A 21 -14.23 1.12 2.73
CA THR A 21 -13.63 0.79 4.03
C THR A 21 -12.46 -0.19 3.89
N ALA A 22 -12.46 -0.99 2.83
CA ALA A 22 -11.45 -2.01 2.56
C ALA A 22 -10.46 -1.59 1.46
N TYR A 23 -10.89 -0.75 0.50
CA TYR A 23 -10.11 -0.34 -0.66
C TYR A 23 -9.93 1.19 -0.70
N PRO A 24 -8.71 1.67 -0.92
CA PRO A 24 -8.41 3.11 -0.84
C PRO A 24 -8.76 3.87 -2.13
N VAL A 25 -10.03 3.95 -2.49
CA VAL A 25 -10.49 4.57 -3.74
C VAL A 25 -10.05 6.04 -3.83
N GLN A 26 -10.41 6.84 -2.85
CA GLN A 26 -10.11 8.28 -2.83
C GLN A 26 -8.61 8.54 -2.60
N ALA A 27 -7.97 7.73 -1.77
CA ALA A 27 -6.52 7.82 -1.57
C ALA A 27 -5.74 7.51 -2.85
N CYS A 28 -6.17 6.53 -3.64
CA CYS A 28 -5.60 6.25 -4.97
C CYS A 28 -5.82 7.40 -5.96
N ASP A 29 -6.97 8.05 -5.94
CA ASP A 29 -7.22 9.26 -6.74
C ASP A 29 -6.22 10.36 -6.39
N TYR A 30 -6.00 10.59 -5.10
CA TYR A 30 -4.99 11.54 -4.64
C TYR A 30 -3.59 11.19 -5.14
N ILE A 31 -3.19 9.92 -5.03
CA ILE A 31 -1.87 9.45 -5.47
C ILE A 31 -1.67 9.72 -6.97
N ILE A 32 -2.63 9.30 -7.79
CA ILE A 32 -2.55 9.44 -9.25
C ILE A 32 -2.46 10.91 -9.67
N ASN A 33 -3.16 11.79 -8.99
CA ASN A 33 -3.21 13.21 -9.33
C ASN A 33 -2.07 14.06 -8.75
N ASN A 34 -1.38 13.60 -7.71
CA ASN A 34 -0.44 14.44 -6.95
C ASN A 34 0.97 13.88 -6.79
N ILE A 35 1.19 12.59 -7.04
CA ILE A 35 2.48 11.93 -6.80
C ILE A 35 3.07 11.43 -8.12
N ASP A 36 4.36 11.66 -8.34
CA ASP A 36 5.08 11.13 -9.50
C ASP A 36 5.33 9.62 -9.33
N LEU A 37 4.50 8.81 -10.00
CA LEU A 37 4.55 7.36 -9.92
C LEU A 37 5.86 6.76 -10.47
N GLY A 38 6.54 7.47 -11.36
CA GLY A 38 7.82 7.02 -11.90
C GLY A 38 8.98 7.09 -10.90
N LYS A 39 8.84 7.90 -9.86
CA LYS A 39 9.86 8.11 -8.81
C LYS A 39 9.47 7.54 -7.47
N ALA A 40 8.17 7.39 -7.21
CA ALA A 40 7.65 6.95 -5.92
C ALA A 40 7.84 5.45 -5.71
N LYS A 41 8.20 5.09 -4.47
CA LYS A 41 8.18 3.71 -3.97
C LYS A 41 7.25 3.66 -2.78
N PHE A 42 6.13 2.96 -2.95
CA PHE A 42 5.10 2.86 -1.93
C PHE A 42 5.36 1.69 -0.99
N TYR A 43 5.04 1.89 0.28
CA TYR A 43 4.71 0.82 1.20
C TYR A 43 3.19 0.79 1.37
N ASN A 44 2.60 -0.38 1.21
CA ASN A 44 1.16 -0.61 1.34
C ASN A 44 0.90 -1.90 2.10
N GLU A 45 -0.31 -2.07 2.59
CA GLU A 45 -0.74 -3.31 3.21
C GLU A 45 -1.26 -4.29 2.16
N TYR A 46 -1.19 -5.57 2.50
CA TYR A 46 -1.50 -6.70 1.64
C TYR A 46 -2.92 -6.66 1.06
N ASN A 47 -3.91 -6.26 1.87
CA ASN A 47 -5.32 -6.42 1.54
C ASN A 47 -5.78 -5.60 0.33
N TYR A 48 -5.13 -4.49 0.03
CA TYR A 48 -5.52 -3.61 -1.07
C TYR A 48 -4.41 -3.39 -2.13
N GLY A 49 -3.32 -4.14 -2.03
CA GLY A 49 -2.23 -4.03 -3.01
C GLY A 49 -2.68 -4.32 -4.44
N SER A 50 -3.51 -5.34 -4.63
CA SER A 50 -4.06 -5.67 -5.95
C SER A 50 -4.94 -4.55 -6.52
N TYR A 51 -5.71 -3.87 -5.68
CA TYR A 51 -6.50 -2.71 -6.09
C TYR A 51 -5.61 -1.55 -6.54
N MET A 52 -4.53 -1.26 -5.80
CA MET A 52 -3.56 -0.23 -6.19
C MET A 52 -2.91 -0.55 -7.54
N LEU A 53 -2.51 -1.80 -7.77
CA LEU A 53 -1.98 -2.25 -9.06
C LEU A 53 -2.98 -2.05 -10.20
N PHE A 54 -4.24 -2.40 -9.97
CA PHE A 54 -5.33 -2.15 -10.92
C PHE A 54 -5.44 -0.67 -11.28
N ARG A 55 -5.21 0.23 -10.33
CA ARG A 55 -5.19 1.68 -10.54
C ARG A 55 -3.88 2.19 -11.15
N GLY A 56 -2.94 1.32 -11.47
CA GLY A 56 -1.65 1.69 -12.08
C GLY A 56 -0.61 2.21 -11.09
N ILE A 57 -0.80 1.97 -9.79
CA ILE A 57 0.12 2.41 -8.74
C ILE A 57 1.08 1.27 -8.39
N PRO A 58 2.42 1.49 -8.39
CA PRO A 58 3.36 0.46 -7.97
C PRO A 58 3.19 0.13 -6.48
N VAL A 59 3.29 -1.15 -6.13
CA VAL A 59 3.04 -1.63 -4.78
C VAL A 59 4.27 -2.30 -4.16
N PHE A 60 4.33 -2.31 -2.82
CA PHE A 60 5.27 -3.11 -2.07
C PHE A 60 4.87 -4.58 -2.08
N ILE A 61 3.59 -4.85 -1.86
CA ILE A 61 3.03 -6.21 -1.82
C ILE A 61 1.58 -6.22 -2.32
N ASP A 62 1.16 -7.36 -2.86
CA ASP A 62 -0.23 -7.62 -3.24
C ASP A 62 -0.66 -9.04 -2.87
N SER A 63 -1.86 -9.45 -3.26
CA SER A 63 -2.43 -10.75 -2.93
C SER A 63 -1.69 -11.97 -3.53
N ARG A 64 -0.70 -11.75 -4.39
CA ARG A 64 0.15 -12.79 -4.96
C ARG A 64 1.40 -12.99 -4.10
N ALA A 65 1.21 -13.21 -2.81
CA ALA A 65 2.28 -13.26 -1.81
C ALA A 65 3.45 -14.17 -2.18
N ASP A 66 3.17 -15.31 -2.81
CA ASP A 66 4.19 -16.28 -3.20
C ASP A 66 5.23 -15.69 -4.17
N LEU A 67 4.83 -14.72 -5.00
CA LEU A 67 5.75 -14.09 -5.95
C LEU A 67 6.82 -13.21 -5.27
N TYR A 68 6.61 -12.87 -4.02
CA TYR A 68 7.51 -12.02 -3.24
C TYR A 68 8.49 -12.82 -2.37
N SER A 69 8.40 -14.15 -2.37
CA SER A 69 9.38 -14.99 -1.70
C SER A 69 10.66 -15.12 -2.54
N PRO A 70 11.82 -15.38 -1.92
CA PRO A 70 13.08 -15.55 -2.64
C PRO A 70 13.05 -16.63 -3.72
N GLU A 71 12.30 -17.70 -3.49
CA GLU A 71 12.16 -18.84 -4.41
C GLU A 71 11.58 -18.44 -5.76
N PHE A 72 10.60 -17.52 -5.78
CA PHE A 72 9.91 -17.07 -6.99
C PHE A 72 10.41 -15.74 -7.52
N SER A 73 10.80 -14.82 -6.65
CA SER A 73 11.28 -13.50 -7.07
C SER A 73 12.69 -13.51 -7.61
N GLY A 74 13.48 -14.53 -7.27
CA GLY A 74 14.91 -14.59 -7.57
C GLY A 74 15.76 -13.56 -6.81
N LYS A 75 15.16 -12.85 -5.85
CA LYS A 75 15.82 -11.85 -5.02
C LYS A 75 16.28 -12.48 -3.71
N ALA A 76 17.35 -11.94 -3.12
CA ALA A 76 17.86 -12.41 -1.83
C ALA A 76 16.93 -12.08 -0.66
N ASP A 77 16.13 -11.02 -0.79
CA ASP A 77 15.24 -10.56 0.26
C ASP A 77 13.87 -11.27 0.21
N ASP A 78 13.39 -11.67 1.37
CA ASP A 78 12.04 -12.18 1.55
C ASP A 78 11.07 -11.01 1.86
N ILE A 79 10.60 -10.37 0.79
CA ILE A 79 9.72 -9.20 0.88
C ILE A 79 8.44 -9.52 1.65
N PHE A 80 7.90 -10.73 1.48
CA PHE A 80 6.68 -11.16 2.18
C PHE A 80 6.90 -11.24 3.70
N MET A 81 8.00 -11.85 4.13
CA MET A 81 8.34 -11.93 5.55
C MET A 81 8.67 -10.56 6.13
N ASP A 82 9.37 -9.71 5.39
CA ASP A 82 9.63 -8.33 5.82
C ASP A 82 8.33 -7.55 5.97
N PHE A 83 7.36 -7.74 5.07
CA PHE A 83 6.03 -7.16 5.22
C PHE A 83 5.32 -7.65 6.48
N ILE A 84 5.28 -8.97 6.71
CA ILE A 84 4.61 -9.55 7.89
C ILE A 84 5.22 -9.00 9.18
N ASN A 85 6.54 -8.99 9.26
CA ASN A 85 7.25 -8.51 10.44
C ASN A 85 7.04 -7.02 10.68
N THR A 86 7.01 -6.23 9.62
CA THR A 86 6.81 -4.77 9.70
C THR A 86 5.37 -4.43 10.07
N SER A 87 4.40 -5.03 9.43
CA SER A 87 2.97 -4.79 9.71
C SER A 87 2.55 -5.28 11.08
N GLY A 88 3.16 -6.36 11.56
CA GLY A 88 2.95 -6.92 12.90
C GLY A 88 3.79 -6.25 14.00
N ILE A 89 4.61 -5.27 13.64
CA ILE A 89 5.52 -4.54 14.58
C ILE A 89 6.59 -5.45 15.21
N GLY A 90 6.94 -6.56 14.56
CA GLY A 90 8.10 -7.37 14.92
C GLY A 90 9.43 -6.74 14.46
N THR A 91 9.36 -5.89 13.44
CA THR A 91 10.47 -5.06 12.93
C THR A 91 10.04 -3.61 12.97
N PHE A 92 10.97 -2.73 13.34
CA PHE A 92 10.70 -1.29 13.33
C PHE A 92 10.52 -0.80 11.87
N TYR A 93 9.42 -0.13 11.60
CA TYR A 93 9.03 0.21 10.22
C TYR A 93 10.06 1.05 9.47
N GLN A 94 10.79 1.94 10.16
CA GLN A 94 11.84 2.76 9.52
C GLN A 94 12.97 1.88 8.94
N ASP A 95 13.35 0.81 9.62
CA ASP A 95 14.39 -0.11 9.13
C ASP A 95 13.97 -0.76 7.81
N THR A 96 12.72 -1.17 7.70
CA THR A 96 12.16 -1.73 6.46
C THR A 96 12.09 -0.68 5.37
N PHE A 97 11.61 0.51 5.70
CA PHE A 97 11.45 1.58 4.72
C PHE A 97 12.80 2.06 4.16
N ASP A 98 13.82 2.16 5.01
CA ASP A 98 15.17 2.51 4.59
C ASP A 98 15.79 1.40 3.72
N LYS A 99 15.58 0.13 4.10
CA LYS A 99 16.06 -1.03 3.33
C LYS A 99 15.55 -1.03 1.89
N TYR A 100 14.27 -0.70 1.70
CA TYR A 100 13.64 -0.75 0.37
C TYR A 100 13.55 0.61 -0.33
N GLY A 101 14.07 1.66 0.27
CA GLY A 101 14.01 3.01 -0.30
C GLY A 101 12.58 3.53 -0.46
N ILE A 102 11.72 3.25 0.50
CA ILE A 102 10.32 3.69 0.50
C ILE A 102 10.26 5.21 0.56
N THR A 103 9.44 5.80 -0.30
CA THR A 103 9.21 7.24 -0.34
C THR A 103 7.84 7.66 0.15
N HIS A 104 6.87 6.77 0.07
CA HIS A 104 5.48 7.03 0.45
C HIS A 104 4.87 5.81 1.15
N ILE A 105 4.00 6.08 2.09
CA ILE A 105 3.30 5.06 2.86
C ILE A 105 1.80 5.30 2.67
N ILE A 106 1.06 4.24 2.34
CA ILE A 106 -0.40 4.24 2.43
C ILE A 106 -0.82 3.16 3.43
N THR A 107 -1.58 3.53 4.42
CA THR A 107 -2.01 2.61 5.49
C THR A 107 -3.41 2.94 5.98
N TYR A 108 -4.06 1.98 6.63
CA TYR A 108 -5.31 2.23 7.33
C TYR A 108 -5.10 3.22 8.48
N LYS A 109 -6.04 4.12 8.69
CA LYS A 109 -6.01 5.07 9.81
C LYS A 109 -5.93 4.39 11.16
N ASN A 110 -6.56 3.23 11.31
CA ASN A 110 -6.56 2.44 12.54
C ASN A 110 -5.44 1.40 12.61
N SER A 111 -4.48 1.41 11.68
CA SER A 111 -3.35 0.49 11.73
C SER A 111 -2.45 0.78 12.92
N LYS A 112 -1.78 -0.26 13.43
CA LYS A 112 -0.78 -0.10 14.49
C LYS A 112 0.36 0.82 14.08
N MET A 113 0.79 0.70 12.82
CA MET A 113 1.83 1.58 12.26
C MET A 113 1.41 3.04 12.31
N ASN A 114 0.20 3.38 11.85
CA ASN A 114 -0.30 4.75 11.91
C ASN A 114 -0.39 5.26 13.35
N MET A 115 -0.84 4.44 14.28
CA MET A 115 -0.88 4.81 15.69
C MET A 115 0.49 5.15 16.24
N ILE A 116 1.53 4.39 15.86
CA ILE A 116 2.91 4.67 16.29
C ILE A 116 3.40 5.97 15.67
N ILE A 117 3.24 6.16 14.37
CA ILE A 117 3.63 7.39 13.66
C ILE A 117 3.01 8.61 14.33
N GLN A 118 1.72 8.57 14.62
CA GLN A 118 0.98 9.67 15.26
C GLN A 118 1.46 9.92 16.68
N LYS A 119 1.59 8.87 17.50
CA LYS A 119 1.97 9.02 18.92
C LYS A 119 3.41 9.43 19.13
N THR A 120 4.31 9.01 18.25
CA THR A 120 5.73 9.37 18.33
C THR A 120 6.05 10.69 17.67
N HIS A 121 5.09 11.27 16.95
CA HIS A 121 5.31 12.48 16.14
C HIS A 121 6.51 12.31 15.20
N ASP A 122 6.54 11.17 14.47
CA ASP A 122 7.67 10.82 13.60
C ASP A 122 7.89 11.91 12.54
N THR A 123 8.99 12.63 12.67
CA THR A 123 9.33 13.76 11.77
C THR A 123 9.72 13.32 10.36
N ARG A 124 10.04 12.05 10.17
CA ARG A 124 10.33 11.47 8.85
C ARG A 124 9.08 11.16 8.04
N CYS A 125 7.91 11.18 8.69
CA CYS A 125 6.62 10.94 8.07
C CYS A 125 5.82 12.24 7.99
N LYS A 126 5.63 12.76 6.77
CA LYS A 126 4.82 13.94 6.52
C LYS A 126 3.47 13.53 5.94
N GLU A 127 2.38 13.83 6.63
CA GLU A 127 1.03 13.53 6.13
C GLU A 127 0.72 14.34 4.88
N LEU A 128 0.40 13.67 3.78
CA LEU A 128 -0.01 14.28 2.53
C LEU A 128 -1.53 14.25 2.33
N TYR A 129 -2.18 13.20 2.80
CA TYR A 129 -3.60 12.96 2.60
C TYR A 129 -4.17 12.12 3.74
N SER A 130 -5.39 12.39 4.09
CA SER A 130 -6.14 11.59 5.05
C SER A 130 -7.63 11.65 4.74
N ASP A 131 -8.27 10.51 4.76
CA ASP A 131 -9.72 10.41 4.73
C ASP A 131 -10.23 9.64 5.96
N LYS A 132 -11.46 9.13 5.91
CA LYS A 132 -12.05 8.43 7.05
C LYS A 132 -11.33 7.10 7.38
N TYR A 133 -10.76 6.43 6.37
CA TYR A 133 -10.23 5.07 6.50
C TYR A 133 -8.74 4.95 6.21
N PHE A 134 -8.17 5.83 5.40
CA PHE A 134 -6.80 5.75 4.92
C PHE A 134 -6.03 7.04 5.17
N VAL A 135 -4.72 6.90 5.27
CA VAL A 135 -3.77 8.00 5.38
C VAL A 135 -2.58 7.75 4.47
N ILE A 136 -2.05 8.80 3.86
CA ILE A 136 -0.85 8.75 3.03
C ILE A 136 0.21 9.67 3.65
N TYR A 137 1.41 9.12 3.82
CA TYR A 137 2.58 9.87 4.26
C TYR A 137 3.64 9.90 3.16
N GLU A 138 4.33 11.04 3.04
CA GLU A 138 5.65 11.09 2.42
C GLU A 138 6.67 10.70 3.49
N TYR A 139 7.58 9.79 3.14
CA TYR A 139 8.60 9.28 4.03
C TYR A 139 9.99 9.68 3.57
N GLU A 140 10.78 10.24 4.47
CA GLU A 140 12.16 10.60 4.21
C GLU A 140 13.08 9.47 4.69
N SER A 141 13.57 8.66 3.73
CA SER A 141 14.54 7.59 4.02
C SER A 141 15.94 8.17 4.25
N GLU A 142 16.72 7.52 5.10
CA GLU A 142 18.14 7.82 5.26
C GLU A 142 19.02 7.20 4.17
#